data_ff1d3b680ec7023f963dc8797ba0d665
#
_entry.id   ff1d3b680ec7023f963dc8797ba0d665
#
_cell.length_a   1.000
_cell.length_b   1.000
_cell.length_c   1.000
_cell.angle_alpha   90.00
_cell.angle_beta   90.00
_cell.angle_gamma   90.00
#
_symmetry.space_group_name_H-M   'P 1'
#
loop_
_entity.id
_entity.type
_entity.pdbx_description
1 polymer ?
#
loop_
_entity_poly.entity_id
_entity_poly.type
_entity_poly.pdbx_seq_one_letter_code
_entity_poly.pdbx_strand_id
1 'polypeptide(L)'
;MSVRYRVTAAPQASGYSEEGASYKRRALRAFFPNSNSPSSDIHDNADILRQRSRMLYMSAPVATSAINTNRTKIVGTGLTLKATVDRNVLGLSPEKAKEWQSKTEAEFRLWAENRRSCDAMGLNDFYGLQQLALKSWLMSGDVFAVVKIRDPDKLHPYGLRLHLVEADRVSTPDKFGGMLDGLGYTEGTNPNTGNKIYDGVEVDSSGMIVAYHVRNTYPHEWRNDITKWQRVEAVGATTGLPQILHIMESERPDQYRGVPLIAPIIEPLLQLRRYTESELLAALVQSFFTAWIVTDTPKNAIPFDETGSGDLGGVPVDNPKADNASHSPNEYEMGPGTVAHLGKGEDIKFGNPNIPTAGFDTFVKTLCKLMGGAIEMPYELLLKEFNASYSASRASLLEAWEGIKMRRAWLVGSFCQPVYEIWLSEAVARGRVIAPGFFDDPLVRAAWCGARWIG
;
A
#
# COMPACT_ATOMS: atom_id res chain seq x y z
N MET A 1 21.92 -54.85 -43.49
CA MET A 1 21.67 -54.27 -42.15
C MET A 1 20.40 -53.43 -42.22
N SER A 2 19.27 -53.88 -41.63
CA SER A 2 18.02 -53.19 -41.63
C SER A 2 18.01 -52.26 -40.33
N VAL A 3 18.03 -50.97 -40.54
CA VAL A 3 17.89 -49.96 -39.43
C VAL A 3 16.44 -50.00 -38.99
N ARG A 4 16.16 -50.57 -37.80
CA ARG A 4 14.85 -50.50 -37.16
C ARG A 4 14.72 -49.15 -36.49
N TYR A 5 13.95 -48.25 -37.09
CA TYR A 5 13.51 -47.03 -36.40
C TYR A 5 12.49 -47.42 -35.32
N ARG A 6 12.84 -47.22 -34.05
CA ARG A 6 11.92 -47.35 -32.94
C ARG A 6 11.16 -46.02 -32.84
N VAL A 7 9.95 -46.01 -33.40
CA VAL A 7 9.02 -44.88 -33.16
C VAL A 7 8.56 -44.99 -31.70
N THR A 8 9.22 -44.26 -30.81
CA THR A 8 8.66 -44.02 -29.47
C THR A 8 7.49 -43.08 -29.65
N ALA A 9 6.26 -43.60 -29.40
CA ALA A 9 5.10 -42.76 -29.33
C ALA A 9 5.40 -41.60 -28.32
N ALA A 10 5.24 -40.38 -28.79
CA ALA A 10 5.33 -39.22 -27.87
C ALA A 10 4.31 -39.42 -26.76
N PRO A 11 4.67 -39.21 -25.51
CA PRO A 11 3.70 -39.29 -24.42
C PRO A 11 2.51 -38.37 -24.76
N GLN A 12 1.30 -38.97 -24.73
CA GLN A 12 0.07 -38.25 -25.02
C GLN A 12 0.00 -37.06 -24.08
N ALA A 13 -0.05 -35.83 -24.62
CA ALA A 13 -0.29 -34.63 -23.86
C ALA A 13 -1.65 -34.72 -23.17
N SER A 14 -1.69 -34.59 -21.86
CA SER A 14 -2.93 -34.58 -21.07
C SER A 14 -3.20 -33.19 -20.56
N GLY A 15 -4.25 -32.54 -21.09
CA GLY A 15 -4.70 -31.24 -20.63
C GLY A 15 -3.64 -30.14 -20.65
N TYR A 16 -3.38 -29.50 -19.53
CA TYR A 16 -2.44 -28.37 -19.41
C TYR A 16 -0.95 -28.76 -19.47
N SER A 17 -0.59 -30.04 -19.66
CA SER A 17 0.82 -30.49 -19.66
C SER A 17 1.66 -29.90 -20.80
N GLU A 18 1.03 -29.40 -21.87
CA GLU A 18 1.71 -28.67 -22.96
C GLU A 18 1.58 -27.16 -22.85
N GLU A 19 0.79 -26.68 -21.90
CA GLU A 19 0.56 -25.26 -21.60
C GLU A 19 1.26 -24.85 -20.29
N GLY A 20 0.51 -24.31 -19.33
CA GLY A 20 1.03 -23.77 -18.07
C GLY A 20 1.73 -24.78 -17.17
N ALA A 21 1.40 -26.08 -17.27
CA ALA A 21 2.04 -27.16 -16.51
C ALA A 21 3.21 -27.83 -17.26
N SER A 22 3.74 -27.23 -18.31
CA SER A 22 4.79 -27.81 -19.13
C SER A 22 6.17 -27.67 -18.51
N TYR A 23 6.86 -28.76 -18.28
CA TYR A 23 8.29 -28.78 -17.91
C TYR A 23 9.24 -28.65 -19.13
N LYS A 24 8.73 -28.71 -20.36
CA LYS A 24 9.52 -28.70 -21.60
C LYS A 24 9.65 -27.29 -22.20
N ARG A 25 8.67 -26.42 -21.99
CA ARG A 25 8.69 -25.07 -22.55
C ARG A 25 9.80 -24.22 -21.90
N ARG A 26 10.62 -23.55 -22.73
CA ARG A 26 11.76 -22.75 -22.29
C ARG A 26 11.38 -21.67 -21.26
N ALA A 27 10.23 -21.04 -21.44
CA ALA A 27 9.73 -19.99 -20.55
C ALA A 27 9.35 -20.51 -19.16
N LEU A 28 8.96 -21.80 -19.04
CA LEU A 28 8.52 -22.41 -17.79
C LEU A 28 9.60 -23.28 -17.13
N ARG A 29 10.71 -23.55 -17.85
CA ARG A 29 11.74 -24.51 -17.44
C ARG A 29 12.45 -24.17 -16.14
N ALA A 30 12.51 -22.86 -15.78
CA ALA A 30 13.10 -22.36 -14.55
C ALA A 30 12.05 -21.86 -13.53
N PHE A 31 10.77 -22.05 -13.82
CA PHE A 31 9.67 -21.60 -12.98
C PHE A 31 9.08 -22.81 -12.24
N PHE A 32 9.58 -23.04 -11.02
CA PHE A 32 9.15 -24.14 -10.14
C PHE A 32 8.57 -23.57 -8.84
N PRO A 33 7.31 -23.10 -8.85
CA PRO A 33 6.66 -22.67 -7.62
C PRO A 33 6.36 -23.87 -6.71
N ASN A 34 6.51 -23.70 -5.41
CA ASN A 34 6.08 -24.67 -4.42
C ASN A 34 4.63 -24.43 -4.02
N SER A 35 3.92 -25.46 -3.61
CA SER A 35 2.60 -25.34 -3.02
C SER A 35 2.75 -25.10 -1.51
N ASN A 36 2.95 -23.86 -1.13
CA ASN A 36 3.13 -23.46 0.27
C ASN A 36 1.80 -23.10 0.94
N SER A 37 1.79 -23.11 2.28
CA SER A 37 0.68 -22.58 3.07
C SER A 37 0.58 -21.05 2.96
N PRO A 38 -0.58 -20.44 3.27
CA PRO A 38 -0.70 -18.98 3.36
C PRO A 38 0.24 -18.37 4.40
N SER A 39 0.57 -19.09 5.48
CA SER A 39 1.59 -18.68 6.44
C SER A 39 2.93 -18.48 5.78
N SER A 40 3.41 -19.47 5.03
CA SER A 40 4.73 -19.38 4.37
C SER A 40 4.77 -18.33 3.25
N ASP A 41 3.72 -18.22 2.44
CA ASP A 41 3.72 -17.28 1.32
C ASP A 41 3.48 -15.82 1.74
N ILE A 42 2.66 -15.61 2.77
CA ILE A 42 2.19 -14.27 3.18
C ILE A 42 2.84 -13.82 4.47
N HIS A 43 2.71 -14.57 5.56
CA HIS A 43 3.12 -14.11 6.89
C HIS A 43 4.63 -13.91 6.98
N ASP A 44 5.44 -14.82 6.41
CA ASP A 44 6.90 -14.71 6.38
C ASP A 44 7.40 -13.50 5.59
N ASN A 45 6.59 -13.02 4.64
CA ASN A 45 6.91 -11.87 3.80
C ASN A 45 6.20 -10.56 4.23
N ALA A 46 5.23 -10.64 5.13
CA ALA A 46 4.33 -9.54 5.47
C ALA A 46 5.08 -8.30 5.98
N ASP A 47 6.08 -8.45 6.83
CA ASP A 47 6.86 -7.34 7.39
C ASP A 47 7.59 -6.55 6.30
N ILE A 48 8.26 -7.26 5.38
CA ILE A 48 8.97 -6.62 4.27
C ILE A 48 8.00 -5.92 3.33
N LEU A 49 6.86 -6.57 3.02
CA LEU A 49 5.83 -5.99 2.16
C LEU A 49 5.24 -4.71 2.78
N ARG A 50 4.92 -4.71 4.09
CA ARG A 50 4.41 -3.55 4.82
C ARG A 50 5.40 -2.38 4.81
N GLN A 51 6.68 -2.65 5.12
CA GLN A 51 7.73 -1.63 5.12
C GLN A 51 7.90 -1.00 3.74
N ARG A 52 7.99 -1.82 2.68
CA ARG A 52 8.11 -1.36 1.29
C ARG A 52 6.89 -0.58 0.84
N SER A 53 5.70 -1.07 1.15
CA SER A 53 4.43 -0.41 0.82
C SER A 53 4.35 0.97 1.46
N ARG A 54 4.64 1.11 2.75
CA ARG A 54 4.67 2.39 3.46
C ARG A 54 5.72 3.34 2.92
N MET A 55 6.93 2.84 2.62
CA MET A 55 7.97 3.65 2.01
C MET A 55 7.55 4.20 0.64
N LEU A 56 6.94 3.37 -0.20
CA LEU A 56 6.42 3.81 -1.49
C LEU A 56 5.25 4.78 -1.35
N TYR A 57 4.35 4.57 -0.40
CA TYR A 57 3.30 5.54 -0.11
C TYR A 57 3.86 6.93 0.22
N MET A 58 4.98 7.01 0.96
CA MET A 58 5.62 8.29 1.33
C MET A 58 6.45 8.89 0.20
N SER A 59 7.00 8.08 -0.72
CA SER A 59 8.04 8.51 -1.65
C SER A 59 7.66 8.41 -3.14
N ALA A 60 6.61 7.66 -3.50
CA ALA A 60 6.17 7.47 -4.88
C ALA A 60 4.78 8.09 -5.11
N PRO A 61 4.67 9.18 -5.89
CA PRO A 61 3.40 9.91 -6.10
C PRO A 61 2.25 9.03 -6.59
N VAL A 62 2.53 8.04 -7.44
CA VAL A 62 1.53 7.10 -7.96
C VAL A 62 0.98 6.20 -6.86
N ALA A 63 1.82 5.69 -5.95
CA ALA A 63 1.40 4.90 -4.79
C ALA A 63 0.55 5.75 -3.83
N THR A 64 0.99 6.98 -3.56
CA THR A 64 0.23 7.94 -2.75
C THR A 64 -1.14 8.23 -3.37
N SER A 65 -1.19 8.44 -4.69
CA SER A 65 -2.44 8.65 -5.44
C SER A 65 -3.37 7.44 -5.33
N ALA A 66 -2.87 6.22 -5.50
CA ALA A 66 -3.65 4.99 -5.40
C ALA A 66 -4.36 4.87 -4.04
N ILE A 67 -3.63 5.00 -2.95
CA ILE A 67 -4.18 4.86 -1.58
C ILE A 67 -5.13 6.00 -1.24
N ASN A 68 -4.75 7.26 -1.52
CA ASN A 68 -5.60 8.40 -1.21
C ASN A 68 -6.87 8.45 -2.05
N THR A 69 -6.82 8.00 -3.30
CA THR A 69 -8.01 7.92 -4.15
C THR A 69 -8.97 6.85 -3.64
N ASN A 70 -8.49 5.67 -3.25
CA ASN A 70 -9.32 4.67 -2.60
C ASN A 70 -9.97 5.23 -1.33
N ARG A 71 -9.20 5.85 -0.42
CA ARG A 71 -9.75 6.49 0.78
C ARG A 71 -10.88 7.48 0.45
N THR A 72 -10.64 8.36 -0.52
CA THR A 72 -11.60 9.40 -0.90
C THR A 72 -12.86 8.84 -1.53
N LYS A 73 -12.73 7.77 -2.32
CA LYS A 73 -13.88 7.17 -3.03
C LYS A 73 -14.64 6.16 -2.19
N ILE A 74 -13.98 5.44 -1.28
CA ILE A 74 -14.61 4.42 -0.43
C ILE A 74 -15.29 5.06 0.77
N VAL A 75 -14.56 5.88 1.54
CA VAL A 75 -15.05 6.50 2.78
C VAL A 75 -15.50 7.93 2.58
N GLY A 76 -14.79 8.69 1.75
CA GLY A 76 -15.09 10.12 1.57
C GLY A 76 -14.95 10.91 2.87
N THR A 77 -16.01 11.63 3.24
CA THR A 77 -16.09 12.39 4.50
C THR A 77 -16.44 11.52 5.72
N GLY A 78 -16.78 10.26 5.48
CA GLY A 78 -17.20 9.29 6.50
C GLY A 78 -18.48 8.57 6.11
N LEU A 79 -18.58 7.30 6.46
CA LEU A 79 -19.78 6.50 6.26
C LEU A 79 -20.73 6.76 7.42
N THR A 80 -21.89 7.36 7.12
CA THR A 80 -22.91 7.71 8.11
C THR A 80 -23.87 6.55 8.34
N LEU A 81 -24.21 6.31 9.60
CA LEU A 81 -25.17 5.29 10.01
C LEU A 81 -26.59 5.68 9.57
N LYS A 82 -27.28 4.74 8.95
CA LYS A 82 -28.73 4.71 8.76
C LYS A 82 -29.29 3.43 9.37
N ALA A 83 -29.91 3.55 10.53
CA ALA A 83 -30.54 2.42 11.20
C ALA A 83 -31.70 1.88 10.33
N THR A 84 -31.75 0.56 10.15
CA THR A 84 -32.75 -0.12 9.33
C THR A 84 -33.25 -1.37 10.06
N VAL A 85 -34.06 -1.17 11.12
CA VAL A 85 -34.55 -2.27 11.93
C VAL A 85 -35.53 -3.15 11.17
N ASP A 86 -35.49 -4.46 11.42
CA ASP A 86 -36.49 -5.37 10.88
C ASP A 86 -37.77 -5.29 11.71
N ARG A 87 -38.69 -4.45 11.24
CA ARG A 87 -39.96 -4.20 11.89
C ARG A 87 -40.89 -5.43 11.96
N ASN A 88 -40.71 -6.38 11.05
CA ASN A 88 -41.56 -7.59 11.03
C ASN A 88 -41.22 -8.51 12.20
N VAL A 89 -39.91 -8.73 12.43
CA VAL A 89 -39.40 -9.49 13.58
C VAL A 89 -39.76 -8.81 14.89
N LEU A 90 -39.65 -7.47 14.93
CA LEU A 90 -39.86 -6.68 16.14
C LEU A 90 -41.34 -6.34 16.41
N GLY A 91 -42.26 -6.64 15.51
CA GLY A 91 -43.66 -6.28 15.65
C GLY A 91 -43.93 -4.76 15.71
N LEU A 92 -43.09 -3.95 15.07
CA LEU A 92 -43.16 -2.49 15.11
C LEU A 92 -44.01 -1.91 13.97
N SER A 93 -44.83 -0.89 14.29
CA SER A 93 -45.43 -0.08 13.23
C SER A 93 -44.34 0.75 12.49
N PRO A 94 -44.61 1.13 11.23
CA PRO A 94 -43.67 1.95 10.45
C PRO A 94 -43.25 3.24 11.16
N GLU A 95 -44.19 3.90 11.87
CA GLU A 95 -43.99 5.14 12.59
C GLU A 95 -43.02 4.94 13.77
N LYS A 96 -43.29 3.91 14.60
CA LYS A 96 -42.47 3.55 15.76
C LYS A 96 -41.06 3.14 15.32
N ALA A 97 -40.93 2.37 14.24
CA ALA A 97 -39.63 2.02 13.69
C ALA A 97 -38.85 3.25 13.25
N LYS A 98 -39.50 4.19 12.54
CA LYS A 98 -38.86 5.44 12.08
C LYS A 98 -38.45 6.34 13.24
N GLU A 99 -39.29 6.45 14.27
CA GLU A 99 -38.99 7.22 15.50
C GLU A 99 -37.76 6.65 16.20
N TRP A 100 -37.75 5.33 16.39
CA TRP A 100 -36.61 4.62 17.01
C TRP A 100 -35.32 4.81 16.21
N GLN A 101 -35.37 4.63 14.88
CA GLN A 101 -34.25 4.82 13.99
C GLN A 101 -33.67 6.22 14.10
N SER A 102 -34.53 7.25 14.06
CA SER A 102 -34.08 8.65 14.16
C SER A 102 -33.43 8.96 15.49
N LYS A 103 -34.00 8.44 16.60
CA LYS A 103 -33.44 8.61 17.93
C LYS A 103 -32.10 7.87 18.07
N THR A 104 -32.01 6.65 17.58
CA THR A 104 -30.77 5.86 17.63
C THR A 104 -29.66 6.49 16.78
N GLU A 105 -29.97 6.99 15.58
CA GLU A 105 -29.04 7.73 14.74
C GLU A 105 -28.52 9.01 15.43
N ALA A 106 -29.37 9.73 16.13
CA ALA A 106 -28.97 10.92 16.88
C ALA A 106 -28.05 10.57 18.07
N GLU A 107 -28.37 9.52 18.82
CA GLU A 107 -27.54 9.04 19.93
C GLU A 107 -26.19 8.48 19.43
N PHE A 108 -26.17 7.76 18.31
CA PHE A 108 -24.92 7.30 17.70
C PHE A 108 -24.06 8.47 17.26
N ARG A 109 -24.67 9.49 16.64
CA ARG A 109 -23.96 10.70 16.20
C ARG A 109 -23.29 11.44 17.36
N LEU A 110 -23.95 11.53 18.52
CA LEU A 110 -23.39 12.12 19.74
C LEU A 110 -22.07 11.45 20.15
N TRP A 111 -21.97 10.13 19.97
CA TRP A 111 -20.75 9.37 20.21
C TRP A 111 -19.76 9.50 19.05
N ALA A 112 -20.20 9.35 17.82
CA ALA A 112 -19.38 9.26 16.63
C ALA A 112 -18.67 10.58 16.26
N GLU A 113 -19.34 11.72 16.40
CA GLU A 113 -18.77 13.03 16.07
C GLU A 113 -17.84 13.59 17.15
N ASN A 114 -17.90 13.04 18.36
CA ASN A 114 -17.04 13.50 19.43
C ASN A 114 -15.78 12.64 19.56
N ARG A 115 -14.64 13.20 19.15
CA ARG A 115 -13.33 12.53 19.19
C ARG A 115 -12.96 11.97 20.57
N ARG A 116 -13.37 12.63 21.65
CA ARG A 116 -13.13 12.15 23.03
C ARG A 116 -14.08 11.03 23.44
N SER A 117 -15.18 10.85 22.69
CA SER A 117 -16.16 9.80 22.95
C SER A 117 -15.92 8.52 22.18
N CYS A 118 -15.32 8.58 20.98
CA CYS A 118 -15.13 7.40 20.14
C CYS A 118 -13.68 6.93 20.04
N ASP A 119 -12.70 7.85 20.13
CA ASP A 119 -11.28 7.54 19.98
C ASP A 119 -10.59 7.45 21.36
N ALA A 120 -9.88 6.37 21.61
CA ALA A 120 -9.09 6.20 22.84
C ALA A 120 -7.96 7.23 22.97
N MET A 121 -7.43 7.71 21.84
CA MET A 121 -6.43 8.76 21.77
C MET A 121 -7.04 10.17 21.79
N GLY A 122 -8.33 10.31 21.51
CA GLY A 122 -9.04 11.59 21.46
C GLY A 122 -8.66 12.50 20.30
N LEU A 123 -8.09 11.95 19.22
CA LEU A 123 -7.59 12.70 18.06
C LEU A 123 -8.61 12.76 16.93
N ASN A 124 -9.28 11.66 16.64
CA ASN A 124 -10.18 11.50 15.51
C ASN A 124 -11.62 11.28 15.98
N ASP A 125 -12.58 11.77 15.22
CA ASP A 125 -13.95 11.30 15.29
C ASP A 125 -14.10 9.91 14.65
N PHE A 126 -15.27 9.29 14.71
CA PHE A 126 -15.49 7.97 14.15
C PHE A 126 -15.30 7.95 12.63
N TYR A 127 -15.60 9.04 11.95
CA TYR A 127 -15.43 9.17 10.50
C TYR A 127 -13.95 9.27 10.12
N GLY A 128 -13.16 9.97 10.91
CA GLY A 128 -11.71 9.99 10.80
C GLY A 128 -11.07 8.63 11.10
N LEU A 129 -11.60 7.89 12.09
CA LEU A 129 -11.17 6.52 12.37
C LEU A 129 -11.47 5.57 11.20
N GLN A 130 -12.61 5.70 10.51
CA GLN A 130 -12.90 4.93 9.29
C GLN A 130 -11.88 5.19 8.18
N GLN A 131 -11.54 6.47 7.95
CA GLN A 131 -10.53 6.85 6.95
C GLN A 131 -9.15 6.30 7.33
N LEU A 132 -8.77 6.36 8.60
CA LEU A 132 -7.49 5.88 9.10
C LEU A 132 -7.42 4.35 9.03
N ALA A 133 -8.48 3.65 9.42
CA ALA A 133 -8.57 2.20 9.34
C ALA A 133 -8.43 1.71 7.89
N LEU A 134 -9.20 2.32 6.96
CA LEU A 134 -9.06 2.00 5.53
C LEU A 134 -7.66 2.24 5.02
N LYS A 135 -7.08 3.39 5.33
CA LYS A 135 -5.74 3.76 4.86
C LYS A 135 -4.67 2.81 5.40
N SER A 136 -4.73 2.45 6.68
CA SER A 136 -3.81 1.50 7.31
C SER A 136 -3.95 0.10 6.70
N TRP A 137 -5.18 -0.36 6.47
CA TRP A 137 -5.45 -1.60 5.76
C TRP A 137 -4.83 -1.61 4.35
N LEU A 138 -5.08 -0.59 3.52
CA LEU A 138 -4.53 -0.52 2.16
C LEU A 138 -3.00 -0.45 2.12
N MET A 139 -2.38 0.24 3.10
CA MET A 139 -0.91 0.37 3.17
C MET A 139 -0.22 -0.85 3.77
N SER A 140 -0.82 -1.45 4.79
CA SER A 140 -0.15 -2.46 5.61
C SER A 140 -0.75 -3.86 5.46
N GLY A 141 -1.88 -3.99 4.75
CA GLY A 141 -2.62 -5.24 4.54
C GLY A 141 -3.65 -5.49 5.62
N ASP A 142 -3.39 -5.09 6.85
CA ASP A 142 -4.33 -5.18 7.97
C ASP A 142 -4.19 -4.02 8.97
N VAL A 143 -5.20 -3.87 9.80
CA VAL A 143 -5.24 -2.96 10.95
C VAL A 143 -6.16 -3.53 12.01
N PHE A 144 -5.85 -3.24 13.27
CA PHE A 144 -6.61 -3.75 14.41
C PHE A 144 -7.29 -2.60 15.15
N ALA A 145 -8.56 -2.77 15.51
CA ALA A 145 -9.27 -1.83 16.35
C ALA A 145 -9.57 -2.48 17.72
N VAL A 146 -8.79 -2.11 18.73
CA VAL A 146 -8.96 -2.62 20.09
C VAL A 146 -10.07 -1.82 20.77
N VAL A 147 -11.04 -2.53 21.30
CA VAL A 147 -12.12 -1.96 22.10
C VAL A 147 -11.59 -1.64 23.50
N LYS A 148 -11.71 -0.40 23.89
CA LYS A 148 -11.38 0.09 25.23
C LYS A 148 -12.65 0.60 25.89
N ILE A 149 -12.78 0.36 27.18
CA ILE A 149 -13.89 0.91 27.98
C ILE A 149 -13.31 1.91 28.95
N ARG A 150 -13.92 3.09 29.00
CA ARG A 150 -13.61 4.17 29.93
C ARG A 150 -14.86 4.50 30.71
N ASP A 151 -14.70 4.92 31.96
CA ASP A 151 -15.84 5.37 32.76
C ASP A 151 -16.50 6.59 32.09
N PRO A 152 -17.82 6.54 31.89
CA PRO A 152 -18.56 7.64 31.30
C PRO A 152 -18.65 8.85 32.25
N ASP A 153 -18.77 10.02 31.67
CA ASP A 153 -19.02 11.26 32.38
C ASP A 153 -20.27 11.98 31.82
N LYS A 154 -20.61 13.13 32.38
CA LYS A 154 -21.81 13.90 31.97
C LYS A 154 -21.77 14.33 30.49
N LEU A 155 -20.58 14.59 29.94
CA LEU A 155 -20.39 15.05 28.57
C LEU A 155 -20.15 13.84 27.59
N HIS A 156 -19.66 12.74 28.15
CA HIS A 156 -19.32 11.52 27.37
C HIS A 156 -20.08 10.32 27.97
N PRO A 157 -21.37 10.14 27.63
CA PRO A 157 -22.23 9.18 28.28
C PRO A 157 -21.92 7.72 27.94
N TYR A 158 -21.07 7.47 26.94
CA TYR A 158 -20.63 6.14 26.50
C TYR A 158 -19.20 5.84 26.96
N GLY A 159 -18.95 4.62 27.38
CA GLY A 159 -17.61 4.15 27.77
C GLY A 159 -16.80 3.61 26.60
N LEU A 160 -17.46 3.17 25.53
CA LEU A 160 -16.80 2.64 24.34
C LEU A 160 -15.81 3.63 23.74
N ARG A 161 -14.56 3.17 23.55
CA ARG A 161 -13.49 3.86 22.83
C ARG A 161 -12.81 2.87 21.89
N LEU A 162 -12.40 3.34 20.74
CA LEU A 162 -11.66 2.56 19.76
C LEU A 162 -10.19 2.98 19.78
N HIS A 163 -9.28 2.03 19.83
CA HIS A 163 -7.86 2.26 19.68
C HIS A 163 -7.35 1.52 18.44
N LEU A 164 -7.03 2.27 17.39
CA LEU A 164 -6.45 1.68 16.19
C LEU A 164 -4.99 1.34 16.43
N VAL A 165 -4.61 0.12 16.09
CA VAL A 165 -3.27 -0.45 16.24
C VAL A 165 -2.78 -0.90 14.87
N GLU A 166 -1.59 -0.46 14.48
CA GLU A 166 -0.98 -0.87 13.21
C GLU A 166 -0.56 -2.33 13.21
N ALA A 167 -0.53 -2.90 12.02
CA ALA A 167 -0.14 -4.28 11.74
C ALA A 167 1.13 -4.75 12.47
N ASP A 168 2.18 -3.91 12.47
CA ASP A 168 3.48 -4.26 13.07
C ASP A 168 3.47 -4.41 14.59
N ARG A 169 2.45 -3.86 15.23
CA ARG A 169 2.29 -3.99 16.69
C ARG A 169 1.55 -5.26 17.10
N VAL A 170 1.03 -6.02 16.14
CA VAL A 170 0.49 -7.36 16.38
C VAL A 170 1.53 -8.35 15.86
N SER A 171 2.21 -9.03 16.76
CA SER A 171 3.31 -9.94 16.44
C SER A 171 3.40 -11.06 17.47
N THR A 172 3.99 -12.18 17.09
CA THR A 172 4.22 -13.32 17.98
C THR A 172 5.19 -12.92 19.10
N PRO A 173 4.87 -13.17 20.39
CA PRO A 173 5.78 -12.88 21.49
C PRO A 173 7.08 -13.68 21.38
N ASP A 174 8.22 -13.04 21.63
CA ASP A 174 9.56 -13.65 21.51
C ASP A 174 9.72 -14.93 22.30
N LYS A 175 9.05 -15.03 23.45
CA LYS A 175 9.09 -16.21 24.32
C LYS A 175 8.29 -17.40 23.82
N PHE A 176 7.47 -17.24 22.78
CA PHE A 176 6.60 -18.28 22.24
C PHE A 176 7.08 -18.83 20.90
N GLY A 177 8.01 -18.15 20.26
CA GLY A 177 8.63 -18.55 19.01
C GLY A 177 10.08 -19.02 19.21
N GLY A 178 10.58 -19.86 18.32
CA GLY A 178 11.99 -20.22 18.28
C GLY A 178 12.84 -19.05 17.75
N MET A 179 14.09 -18.91 18.12
CA MET A 179 14.94 -17.73 17.89
C MET A 179 15.43 -17.65 16.43
N LEU A 180 14.98 -16.64 15.70
CA LEU A 180 15.57 -16.25 14.41
C LEU A 180 16.08 -14.81 14.52
N ASP A 181 17.34 -14.61 14.18
CA ASP A 181 18.07 -13.36 14.30
C ASP A 181 17.36 -12.18 13.62
N GLY A 182 16.80 -11.25 14.42
CA GLY A 182 16.40 -9.91 13.98
C GLY A 182 15.13 -9.78 13.14
N LEU A 183 14.60 -10.88 12.65
CA LEU A 183 13.31 -10.96 11.98
C LEU A 183 12.32 -11.57 12.98
N GLY A 184 11.30 -10.84 13.39
CA GLY A 184 10.30 -11.32 14.35
C GLY A 184 9.75 -12.70 13.96
N TYR A 185 9.39 -13.50 14.98
CA TYR A 185 8.79 -14.81 14.73
C TYR A 185 7.44 -14.65 14.08
N THR A 186 7.24 -15.32 12.95
CA THR A 186 5.94 -15.39 12.30
C THR A 186 5.06 -16.47 12.92
N GLU A 187 5.66 -17.57 13.39
CA GLU A 187 4.93 -18.68 14.01
C GLU A 187 5.41 -18.96 15.43
N GLY A 188 4.49 -19.37 16.29
CA GLY A 188 4.76 -19.75 17.67
C GLY A 188 3.68 -20.62 18.25
N THR A 189 3.89 -21.07 19.50
CA THR A 189 2.88 -21.82 20.26
C THR A 189 2.75 -21.20 21.64
N ASN A 190 1.52 -20.91 22.05
CA ASN A 190 1.25 -20.43 23.39
C ASN A 190 1.40 -21.61 24.39
N PRO A 191 2.38 -21.60 25.29
CA PRO A 191 2.63 -22.72 26.21
C PRO A 191 1.50 -22.92 27.23
N ASN A 192 0.69 -21.90 27.48
CA ASN A 192 -0.40 -21.98 28.45
C ASN A 192 -1.68 -22.59 27.86
N THR A 193 -1.93 -22.41 26.56
CA THR A 193 -3.15 -22.87 25.90
C THR A 193 -2.89 -24.00 24.91
N GLY A 194 -1.65 -24.19 24.47
CA GLY A 194 -1.29 -25.10 23.37
C GLY A 194 -1.70 -24.60 21.98
N ASN A 195 -2.27 -23.41 21.88
CA ASN A 195 -2.73 -22.83 20.64
C ASN A 195 -1.56 -22.36 19.76
N LYS A 196 -1.71 -22.47 18.44
CA LYS A 196 -0.76 -21.91 17.50
C LYS A 196 -0.93 -20.40 17.38
N ILE A 197 0.18 -19.70 17.10
CA ILE A 197 0.19 -18.26 16.88
C ILE A 197 0.84 -18.00 15.52
N TYR A 198 0.12 -17.28 14.64
CA TYR A 198 0.59 -16.89 13.33
C TYR A 198 0.72 -15.37 13.29
N ASP A 199 1.94 -14.85 13.29
CA ASP A 199 2.28 -13.41 13.29
C ASP A 199 1.38 -12.61 14.27
N GLY A 200 1.30 -13.09 15.52
CA GLY A 200 0.54 -12.48 16.62
C GLY A 200 -0.94 -12.85 16.69
N VAL A 201 -1.47 -13.63 15.77
CA VAL A 201 -2.85 -14.14 15.78
C VAL A 201 -2.87 -15.54 16.37
N GLU A 202 -3.48 -15.70 17.54
CA GLU A 202 -3.62 -16.99 18.23
C GLU A 202 -4.89 -17.70 17.75
N VAL A 203 -4.74 -18.96 17.32
CA VAL A 203 -5.83 -19.78 16.79
C VAL A 203 -5.94 -21.09 17.58
N ASP A 204 -7.14 -21.58 17.72
CA ASP A 204 -7.41 -22.88 18.35
C ASP A 204 -7.11 -24.06 17.39
N SER A 205 -7.35 -25.28 17.86
CA SER A 205 -7.15 -26.50 17.08
C SER A 205 -8.07 -26.62 15.85
N SER A 206 -9.15 -25.83 15.77
CA SER A 206 -10.09 -25.78 14.63
C SER A 206 -9.69 -24.71 13.60
N GLY A 207 -8.70 -23.87 13.90
CA GLY A 207 -8.31 -22.72 13.07
C GLY A 207 -9.08 -21.44 13.39
N MET A 208 -9.94 -21.43 14.42
CA MET A 208 -10.67 -20.24 14.84
C MET A 208 -9.76 -19.30 15.63
N ILE A 209 -9.84 -17.99 15.31
CA ILE A 209 -9.09 -16.95 16.01
C ILE A 209 -9.65 -16.77 17.42
N VAL A 210 -8.81 -16.93 18.44
CA VAL A 210 -9.17 -16.80 19.85
C VAL A 210 -8.57 -15.59 20.54
N ALA A 211 -7.41 -15.13 20.11
CA ALA A 211 -6.77 -13.95 20.69
C ALA A 211 -5.74 -13.31 19.74
N TYR A 212 -5.31 -12.12 20.11
CA TYR A 212 -4.26 -11.35 19.43
C TYR A 212 -3.20 -10.92 20.44
N HIS A 213 -1.95 -10.95 20.02
CA HIS A 213 -0.81 -10.50 20.84
C HIS A 213 -0.37 -9.11 20.37
N VAL A 214 -0.73 -8.10 21.16
CA VAL A 214 -0.46 -6.69 20.86
C VAL A 214 0.78 -6.23 21.60
N ARG A 215 1.79 -5.78 20.85
CA ARG A 215 3.05 -5.26 21.36
C ARG A 215 2.91 -3.78 21.77
N ASN A 216 3.60 -3.36 22.82
CA ASN A 216 3.59 -1.98 23.30
C ASN A 216 4.50 -1.04 22.47
N THR A 217 5.48 -1.58 21.73
CA THR A 217 6.48 -0.84 20.94
C THR A 217 6.46 -1.28 19.48
N TYR A 218 7.05 -0.51 18.57
CA TYR A 218 7.30 -0.93 17.20
C TYR A 218 8.56 -1.82 17.11
N PRO A 219 8.65 -2.76 16.15
CA PRO A 219 9.77 -3.73 16.05
C PRO A 219 11.15 -3.09 15.97
N HIS A 220 11.27 -1.97 15.25
CA HIS A 220 12.57 -1.29 15.01
C HIS A 220 12.74 0.01 15.82
N GLU A 221 11.91 0.26 16.81
CA GLU A 221 12.07 1.41 17.70
C GLU A 221 13.11 1.09 18.79
N TRP A 222 14.24 1.80 18.73
CA TRP A 222 15.23 1.81 19.81
C TRP A 222 14.65 2.65 20.97
N ARG A 223 13.89 2.01 21.84
CA ARG A 223 13.44 2.60 23.11
C ARG A 223 14.03 1.79 24.27
N ASN A 224 14.36 2.47 25.33
CA ASN A 224 14.76 1.84 26.58
C ASN A 224 13.61 1.10 27.29
N ASP A 225 12.43 1.07 26.69
CA ASP A 225 11.26 0.41 27.24
C ASP A 225 11.32 -1.09 27.01
N ILE A 226 11.06 -1.85 28.05
CA ILE A 226 10.96 -3.31 27.96
C ILE A 226 9.78 -3.65 27.03
N THR A 227 10.07 -4.38 25.97
CA THR A 227 9.05 -4.89 25.07
C THR A 227 8.12 -5.86 25.80
N LYS A 228 6.82 -5.55 25.75
CA LYS A 228 5.76 -6.36 26.36
C LYS A 228 4.66 -6.61 25.34
N TRP A 229 4.11 -7.83 25.40
CA TRP A 229 2.89 -8.17 24.63
C TRP A 229 1.72 -8.29 25.58
N GLN A 230 0.60 -7.70 25.19
CA GLN A 230 -0.69 -7.87 25.81
C GLN A 230 -1.48 -8.87 24.96
N ARG A 231 -1.89 -9.99 25.54
CA ARG A 231 -2.86 -10.89 24.91
C ARG A 231 -4.24 -10.26 25.05
N VAL A 232 -4.91 -10.04 23.92
CA VAL A 232 -6.29 -9.52 23.84
C VAL A 232 -7.16 -10.62 23.25
N GLU A 233 -8.17 -11.05 23.97
CA GLU A 233 -9.12 -12.04 23.47
C GLU A 233 -9.91 -11.46 22.27
N ALA A 234 -10.16 -12.31 21.27
CA ALA A 234 -10.95 -11.91 20.11
C ALA A 234 -12.38 -11.52 20.51
N VAL A 235 -12.96 -12.30 21.42
CA VAL A 235 -14.32 -12.13 21.92
C VAL A 235 -14.33 -12.22 23.44
N GLY A 236 -15.06 -11.35 24.10
CA GLY A 236 -15.20 -11.35 25.54
C GLY A 236 -15.99 -12.56 26.02
N ALA A 237 -15.41 -13.35 26.93
CA ALA A 237 -16.01 -14.59 27.44
C ALA A 237 -17.40 -14.38 28.08
N THR A 238 -17.64 -13.23 28.71
CA THR A 238 -18.90 -12.94 29.39
C THR A 238 -19.92 -12.24 28.48
N THR A 239 -19.44 -11.35 27.60
CA THR A 239 -20.30 -10.49 26.79
C THR A 239 -20.60 -11.04 25.41
N GLY A 240 -19.76 -11.96 24.91
CA GLY A 240 -19.82 -12.41 23.52
C GLY A 240 -19.53 -11.33 22.48
N LEU A 241 -19.09 -10.14 22.92
CA LEU A 241 -18.79 -9.01 22.04
C LEU A 241 -17.30 -9.02 21.64
N PRO A 242 -16.96 -8.60 20.42
CA PRO A 242 -15.57 -8.45 20.01
C PRO A 242 -14.80 -7.48 20.91
N GLN A 243 -13.62 -7.88 21.37
CA GLN A 243 -12.69 -7.02 22.11
C GLN A 243 -11.64 -6.39 21.19
N ILE A 244 -11.43 -6.97 20.03
CA ILE A 244 -10.55 -6.47 18.99
C ILE A 244 -11.19 -6.81 17.63
N LEU A 245 -11.21 -5.85 16.72
CA LEU A 245 -11.66 -6.03 15.35
C LEU A 245 -10.42 -6.11 14.47
N HIS A 246 -10.32 -7.19 13.69
CA HIS A 246 -9.27 -7.39 12.71
C HIS A 246 -9.82 -7.02 11.33
N ILE A 247 -9.29 -5.94 10.75
CA ILE A 247 -9.73 -5.36 9.49
C ILE A 247 -8.69 -5.74 8.44
N MET A 248 -8.99 -6.78 7.67
CA MET A 248 -8.15 -7.30 6.58
C MET A 248 -8.99 -7.93 5.49
N GLU A 249 -8.48 -8.06 4.30
CA GLU A 249 -9.04 -8.84 3.19
C GLU A 249 -8.28 -10.16 3.07
N SER A 250 -9.01 -11.28 3.02
CA SER A 250 -8.41 -12.59 2.84
C SER A 250 -8.35 -12.93 1.35
N GLU A 251 -7.17 -13.17 0.81
CA GLU A 251 -6.93 -13.61 -0.56
C GLU A 251 -6.91 -15.14 -0.69
N ARG A 252 -6.60 -15.82 0.43
CA ARG A 252 -6.50 -17.29 0.49
C ARG A 252 -7.21 -17.83 1.73
N PRO A 253 -7.78 -19.06 1.69
CA PRO A 253 -8.23 -19.78 2.89
C PRO A 253 -7.07 -19.92 3.90
N ASP A 254 -7.38 -19.95 5.18
CA ASP A 254 -6.42 -20.06 6.30
C ASP A 254 -5.39 -18.93 6.37
N GLN A 255 -5.72 -17.76 5.83
CA GLN A 255 -4.92 -16.56 5.92
C GLN A 255 -5.30 -15.77 7.17
N TYR A 256 -4.33 -15.53 8.06
CA TYR A 256 -4.54 -14.79 9.32
C TYR A 256 -3.96 -13.38 9.32
N ARG A 257 -3.24 -12.96 8.28
CA ARG A 257 -2.69 -11.60 8.15
C ARG A 257 -2.92 -11.06 6.74
N GLY A 258 -3.14 -9.77 6.64
CA GLY A 258 -3.45 -9.12 5.37
C GLY A 258 -2.22 -8.81 4.51
N VAL A 259 -2.47 -8.58 3.22
CA VAL A 259 -1.48 -8.18 2.21
C VAL A 259 -1.74 -6.72 1.81
N PRO A 260 -0.71 -5.85 1.74
CA PRO A 260 -0.89 -4.47 1.26
C PRO A 260 -1.46 -4.41 -0.16
N LEU A 261 -2.40 -3.49 -0.42
CA LEU A 261 -3.01 -3.31 -1.75
C LEU A 261 -1.97 -3.16 -2.86
N ILE A 262 -0.88 -2.45 -2.59
CA ILE A 262 0.16 -2.18 -3.59
C ILE A 262 1.24 -3.27 -3.67
N ALA A 263 1.11 -4.38 -2.93
CA ALA A 263 2.08 -5.47 -2.95
C ALA A 263 2.44 -5.95 -4.36
N PRO A 264 1.49 -6.23 -5.28
CA PRO A 264 1.79 -6.71 -6.63
C PRO A 264 2.46 -5.66 -7.51
N ILE A 265 2.41 -4.39 -7.16
CA ILE A 265 2.94 -3.28 -7.96
C ILE A 265 4.15 -2.59 -7.31
N ILE A 266 4.70 -3.12 -6.21
CA ILE A 266 5.87 -2.55 -5.52
C ILE A 266 7.06 -2.40 -6.49
N GLU A 267 7.39 -3.45 -7.23
CA GLU A 267 8.50 -3.44 -8.17
C GLU A 267 8.27 -2.47 -9.35
N PRO A 268 7.13 -2.52 -10.06
CA PRO A 268 6.82 -1.54 -11.10
C PRO A 268 6.84 -0.09 -10.61
N LEU A 269 6.35 0.20 -9.41
CA LEU A 269 6.41 1.55 -8.82
C LEU A 269 7.85 2.01 -8.58
N LEU A 270 8.72 1.12 -8.10
CA LEU A 270 10.13 1.42 -7.89
C LEU A 270 10.86 1.64 -9.23
N GLN A 271 10.57 0.84 -10.24
CA GLN A 271 11.11 1.00 -11.59
C GLN A 271 10.65 2.31 -12.22
N LEU A 272 9.37 2.66 -12.12
CA LEU A 272 8.83 3.94 -12.59
C LEU A 272 9.54 5.13 -11.93
N ARG A 273 9.73 5.08 -10.62
CA ARG A 273 10.45 6.12 -9.88
C ARG A 273 11.88 6.27 -10.41
N ARG A 274 12.63 5.19 -10.53
CA ARG A 274 14.01 5.21 -11.06
C ARG A 274 14.07 5.74 -12.49
N TYR A 275 13.11 5.36 -13.33
CA TYR A 275 13.03 5.83 -14.70
C TYR A 275 12.80 7.34 -14.76
N THR A 276 11.83 7.85 -14.00
CA THR A 276 11.55 9.30 -13.94
C THR A 276 12.73 10.11 -13.38
N GLU A 277 13.43 9.60 -12.37
CA GLU A 277 14.66 10.21 -11.83
C GLU A 277 15.78 10.23 -12.87
N SER A 278 15.94 9.15 -13.64
CA SER A 278 16.95 9.06 -14.70
C SER A 278 16.67 10.01 -15.87
N GLU A 279 15.41 10.13 -16.31
CA GLU A 279 15.01 11.07 -17.36
C GLU A 279 15.21 12.53 -16.91
N LEU A 280 14.89 12.85 -15.66
CA LEU A 280 15.12 14.17 -15.09
C LEU A 280 16.62 14.48 -15.02
N LEU A 281 17.43 13.54 -14.56
CA LEU A 281 18.89 13.70 -14.50
C LEU A 281 19.48 13.88 -15.91
N ALA A 282 19.02 13.06 -16.88
CA ALA A 282 19.45 13.19 -18.26
C ALA A 282 19.08 14.55 -18.86
N ALA A 283 17.89 15.08 -18.57
CA ALA A 283 17.46 16.42 -18.98
C ALA A 283 18.34 17.52 -18.35
N LEU A 284 18.69 17.37 -17.06
CA LEU A 284 19.60 18.29 -16.38
C LEU A 284 21.00 18.25 -16.99
N VAL A 285 21.59 17.09 -17.17
CA VAL A 285 22.93 16.95 -17.78
C VAL A 285 22.97 17.55 -19.17
N GLN A 286 21.94 17.32 -19.98
CA GLN A 286 21.88 17.89 -21.33
C GLN A 286 21.66 19.40 -21.33
N SER A 287 21.05 19.97 -20.31
CA SER A 287 20.92 21.43 -20.19
C SER A 287 22.28 22.13 -20.00
N PHE A 288 23.30 21.41 -19.54
CA PHE A 288 24.65 21.90 -19.39
C PHE A 288 25.50 21.77 -20.67
N PHE A 289 25.17 20.84 -21.57
CA PHE A 289 25.94 20.55 -22.77
C PHE A 289 25.11 20.93 -24.02
N THR A 290 25.14 22.23 -24.37
CA THR A 290 24.37 22.75 -25.49
C THR A 290 25.10 22.70 -26.83
N ALA A 291 26.44 22.60 -26.83
CA ALA A 291 27.25 22.60 -28.05
C ALA A 291 28.57 21.85 -27.89
N TRP A 292 29.01 21.21 -28.96
CA TRP A 292 30.32 20.55 -29.09
C TRP A 292 31.10 21.26 -30.19
N ILE A 293 32.33 21.67 -29.91
CA ILE A 293 33.25 22.16 -30.91
C ILE A 293 34.00 20.96 -31.49
N VAL A 294 33.78 20.70 -32.77
CA VAL A 294 34.46 19.63 -33.51
C VAL A 294 35.55 20.28 -34.37
N THR A 295 36.81 19.85 -34.22
CA THR A 295 37.92 20.31 -35.05
C THR A 295 38.37 19.21 -35.98
N ASP A 296 38.49 19.52 -37.28
CA ASP A 296 38.98 18.59 -38.30
C ASP A 296 40.51 18.47 -38.35
N THR A 297 41.22 19.33 -37.59
CA THR A 297 42.67 19.28 -37.51
C THR A 297 43.10 18.32 -36.38
N PRO A 298 43.78 17.20 -36.68
CA PRO A 298 44.40 16.42 -35.65
C PRO A 298 45.50 17.23 -34.98
N LYS A 299 45.22 17.75 -33.78
CA LYS A 299 46.27 18.30 -32.93
C LYS A 299 47.11 17.10 -32.52
N ASN A 300 48.32 16.95 -33.15
CA ASN A 300 49.40 16.16 -32.59
C ASN A 300 49.88 16.82 -31.28
N ALA A 301 49.04 16.84 -30.29
CA ALA A 301 49.44 17.20 -28.94
C ALA A 301 49.29 15.91 -28.13
N ILE A 302 50.34 15.17 -27.98
CA ILE A 302 50.49 14.14 -26.96
C ILE A 302 50.38 14.89 -25.63
N PRO A 303 49.42 14.53 -24.76
CA PRO A 303 49.21 15.25 -23.47
C PRO A 303 50.26 14.94 -22.40
N PHE A 304 51.39 14.35 -22.76
CA PHE A 304 52.46 14.01 -21.85
C PHE A 304 53.82 14.39 -22.45
N ASP A 305 54.19 15.66 -22.37
CA ASP A 305 55.59 16.06 -22.33
C ASP A 305 55.77 17.17 -21.28
N GLU A 306 55.61 16.81 -20.02
CA GLU A 306 56.25 17.48 -18.88
C GLU A 306 57.52 16.69 -18.51
N THR A 307 58.50 16.69 -19.36
CA THR A 307 59.89 16.45 -18.91
C THR A 307 60.75 17.45 -19.59
N GLY A 308 60.82 18.62 -18.97
CA GLY A 308 61.94 19.51 -19.19
C GLY A 308 63.24 18.83 -18.77
N SER A 309 64.08 18.56 -19.71
CA SER A 309 65.51 18.69 -19.63
C SER A 309 66.15 17.95 -20.80
N GLY A 310 66.69 18.69 -21.71
CA GLY A 310 67.55 18.15 -22.81
C GLY A 310 67.96 19.26 -23.72
N ASP A 311 68.97 20.02 -23.27
CA ASP A 311 69.74 20.91 -24.06
C ASP A 311 70.38 20.17 -25.24
N LEU A 312 69.99 20.43 -26.45
CA LEU A 312 70.79 20.17 -27.65
C LEU A 312 70.54 21.26 -28.70
N GLY A 313 71.46 22.23 -28.69
CA GLY A 313 72.02 22.86 -29.87
C GLY A 313 71.09 23.65 -30.78
N GLY A 314 71.00 24.94 -30.55
CA GLY A 314 70.82 26.07 -31.39
C GLY A 314 70.41 25.94 -32.85
N VAL A 315 69.23 26.51 -33.19
CA VAL A 315 69.04 27.39 -34.35
C VAL A 315 67.89 28.34 -33.98
N PRO A 316 68.08 29.69 -34.01
CA PRO A 316 66.92 30.58 -33.86
C PRO A 316 66.13 30.61 -35.18
N VAL A 317 64.99 30.07 -35.20
CA VAL A 317 64.01 30.34 -36.27
C VAL A 317 63.24 31.58 -35.85
N ASP A 318 63.43 32.66 -36.56
CA ASP A 318 62.61 33.87 -36.52
C ASP A 318 61.18 33.49 -36.81
N ASN A 319 60.32 33.62 -35.82
CA ASN A 319 58.93 33.38 -35.96
C ASN A 319 58.23 34.72 -36.19
N PRO A 320 57.64 34.99 -37.39
CA PRO A 320 56.85 36.19 -37.58
C PRO A 320 55.67 36.14 -36.64
N LYS A 321 55.44 37.25 -35.94
CA LYS A 321 54.36 37.48 -34.99
C LYS A 321 53.06 36.93 -35.56
N ALA A 322 52.67 35.75 -35.11
CA ALA A 322 51.31 35.31 -35.18
C ALA A 322 50.60 35.84 -33.92
N ASP A 323 49.70 36.73 -34.11
CA ASP A 323 48.71 37.08 -33.09
C ASP A 323 47.93 35.82 -32.73
N ASN A 324 48.50 34.99 -31.90
CA ASN A 324 47.80 33.87 -31.30
C ASN A 324 47.20 34.37 -30.00
N ALA A 325 46.00 34.82 -30.05
CA ALA A 325 45.12 34.74 -28.91
C ALA A 325 44.96 33.24 -28.60
N SER A 326 45.89 32.69 -27.80
CA SER A 326 45.76 31.35 -27.24
C SER A 326 44.59 31.36 -26.23
N HIS A 327 43.43 31.06 -26.72
CA HIS A 327 42.33 30.74 -25.82
C HIS A 327 42.67 29.44 -25.12
N SER A 328 42.82 29.51 -23.83
CA SER A 328 42.92 28.33 -22.96
C SER A 328 41.68 27.50 -23.14
N PRO A 329 41.74 26.15 -23.24
CA PRO A 329 40.57 25.30 -23.44
C PRO A 329 39.49 25.39 -22.34
N ASN A 330 39.76 26.16 -21.30
CA ASN A 330 38.89 26.33 -20.15
C ASN A 330 38.15 27.69 -20.07
N GLU A 331 38.25 28.55 -21.10
CA GLU A 331 37.71 29.92 -21.07
C GLU A 331 36.43 30.13 -21.88
N TYR A 332 35.69 29.06 -22.23
CA TYR A 332 34.36 29.22 -22.82
C TYR A 332 33.31 29.37 -21.71
N GLU A 333 33.13 30.58 -21.20
CA GLU A 333 31.93 30.90 -20.41
C GLU A 333 30.73 30.94 -21.32
N MET A 334 29.86 29.91 -21.23
CA MET A 334 28.58 29.85 -21.92
C MET A 334 27.50 30.53 -21.07
N GLY A 335 27.06 31.71 -21.49
CA GLY A 335 25.92 32.41 -20.94
C GLY A 335 24.82 32.66 -22.00
N PRO A 336 23.61 33.03 -21.61
CA PRO A 336 22.56 33.40 -22.56
C PRO A 336 23.00 34.53 -23.48
N GLY A 337 23.08 34.28 -24.80
CA GLY A 337 23.49 35.28 -25.81
C GLY A 337 24.98 35.32 -26.09
N THR A 338 25.80 34.41 -25.62
CA THR A 338 27.24 34.34 -25.93
C THR A 338 27.45 33.93 -27.39
N VAL A 339 28.20 34.75 -28.14
CA VAL A 339 28.63 34.43 -29.50
C VAL A 339 30.04 33.87 -29.42
N ALA A 340 30.21 32.59 -29.72
CA ALA A 340 31.50 31.94 -29.77
C ALA A 340 32.16 32.21 -31.13
N HIS A 341 33.41 32.73 -31.14
CA HIS A 341 34.21 32.85 -32.35
C HIS A 341 34.97 31.54 -32.57
N LEU A 342 34.67 30.88 -33.68
CA LEU A 342 35.31 29.59 -34.05
C LEU A 342 36.59 29.83 -34.85
N GLY A 343 37.58 28.99 -34.55
CA GLY A 343 38.81 28.92 -35.33
C GLY A 343 38.58 28.27 -36.70
N LYS A 344 39.56 28.48 -37.61
CA LYS A 344 39.49 27.87 -38.96
C LYS A 344 39.54 26.32 -38.85
N GLY A 345 38.48 25.66 -39.31
CA GLY A 345 38.32 24.21 -39.27
C GLY A 345 37.59 23.71 -38.02
N GLU A 346 37.00 24.59 -37.26
CA GLU A 346 36.07 24.21 -36.15
C GLU A 346 34.63 24.36 -36.57
N ASP A 347 33.82 23.39 -36.19
CA ASP A 347 32.36 23.36 -36.41
C ASP A 347 31.64 23.17 -35.07
N ILE A 348 30.52 23.85 -34.89
CA ILE A 348 29.68 23.66 -33.70
C ILE A 348 28.59 22.66 -34.03
N LYS A 349 28.61 21.52 -33.38
CA LYS A 349 27.50 20.59 -33.37
C LYS A 349 26.68 20.85 -32.12
N PHE A 350 25.46 21.32 -32.30
CA PHE A 350 24.50 21.41 -31.21
C PHE A 350 24.04 19.99 -30.89
N GLY A 351 24.19 19.55 -29.64
CA GLY A 351 23.54 18.36 -29.16
C GLY A 351 22.03 18.58 -29.29
N ASN A 352 21.36 17.77 -30.08
CA ASN A 352 19.90 17.81 -30.14
C ASN A 352 19.35 16.95 -29.00
N PRO A 353 18.92 17.55 -27.88
CA PRO A 353 18.42 16.77 -26.76
C PRO A 353 17.02 16.26 -27.12
N ASN A 354 16.92 15.00 -27.54
CA ASN A 354 15.64 14.28 -27.64
C ASN A 354 15.15 13.88 -26.24
N ILE A 355 15.12 14.83 -25.30
CA ILE A 355 14.64 14.58 -23.94
C ILE A 355 13.54 15.61 -23.58
N PRO A 356 12.45 15.15 -22.96
CA PRO A 356 12.19 13.74 -22.62
C PRO A 356 12.08 12.86 -23.87
N THR A 357 12.53 11.60 -23.73
CA THR A 357 12.46 10.62 -24.83
C THR A 357 11.05 10.63 -25.44
N ALA A 358 10.91 10.65 -26.76
CA ALA A 358 9.60 10.76 -27.43
C ALA A 358 8.56 9.70 -26.97
N GLY A 359 9.02 8.59 -26.39
CA GLY A 359 8.20 7.54 -25.81
C GLY A 359 7.91 7.66 -24.30
N PHE A 360 8.43 8.69 -23.59
CA PHE A 360 8.34 8.78 -22.13
C PHE A 360 6.89 8.76 -21.62
N ASP A 361 6.05 9.63 -22.12
CA ASP A 361 4.63 9.72 -21.72
C ASP A 361 3.88 8.41 -22.00
N THR A 362 4.08 7.84 -23.19
CA THR A 362 3.44 6.57 -23.59
C THR A 362 3.90 5.41 -22.71
N PHE A 363 5.17 5.35 -22.38
CA PHE A 363 5.72 4.30 -21.50
C PHE A 363 5.18 4.41 -20.08
N VAL A 364 5.21 5.61 -19.49
CA VAL A 364 4.69 5.88 -18.15
C VAL A 364 3.20 5.53 -18.08
N LYS A 365 2.41 5.95 -19.07
CA LYS A 365 0.97 5.63 -19.12
C LYS A 365 0.72 4.14 -19.26
N THR A 366 1.49 3.44 -20.07
CA THR A 366 1.36 1.98 -20.23
C THR A 366 1.67 1.26 -18.92
N LEU A 367 2.73 1.66 -18.24
CA LEU A 367 3.09 1.08 -16.94
C LEU A 367 2.02 1.38 -15.88
N CYS A 368 1.48 2.60 -15.86
CA CYS A 368 0.38 2.97 -14.96
C CYS A 368 -0.92 2.21 -15.26
N LYS A 369 -1.21 1.88 -16.52
CA LYS A 369 -2.34 1.02 -16.89
C LYS A 369 -2.17 -0.40 -16.35
N LEU A 370 -0.99 -0.99 -16.47
CA LEU A 370 -0.70 -2.32 -15.92
C LEU A 370 -0.82 -2.33 -14.39
N MET A 371 -0.24 -1.32 -13.72
CA MET A 371 -0.36 -1.17 -12.27
C MET A 371 -1.82 -0.95 -11.85
N GLY A 372 -2.56 -0.11 -12.58
CA GLY A 372 -3.97 0.15 -12.32
C GLY A 372 -4.82 -1.11 -12.42
N GLY A 373 -4.57 -1.95 -13.43
CA GLY A 373 -5.25 -3.24 -13.58
C GLY A 373 -5.02 -4.19 -12.39
N ALA A 374 -3.80 -4.21 -11.84
CA ALA A 374 -3.45 -5.06 -10.71
C ALA A 374 -4.14 -4.65 -9.39
N ILE A 375 -4.53 -3.38 -9.23
CA ILE A 375 -5.19 -2.85 -8.03
C ILE A 375 -6.65 -2.46 -8.26
N GLU A 376 -7.24 -2.90 -9.38
CA GLU A 376 -8.63 -2.60 -9.78
C GLU A 376 -8.95 -1.10 -9.82
N MET A 377 -7.99 -0.30 -10.30
CA MET A 377 -8.15 1.14 -10.43
C MET A 377 -7.79 1.61 -11.85
N PRO A 378 -8.71 2.23 -12.58
CA PRO A 378 -8.40 2.83 -13.88
C PRO A 378 -7.26 3.84 -13.78
N TYR A 379 -6.41 3.88 -14.80
CA TYR A 379 -5.25 4.79 -14.82
C TYR A 379 -5.66 6.26 -14.76
N GLU A 380 -6.85 6.63 -15.24
CA GLU A 380 -7.41 7.97 -15.17
C GLU A 380 -7.59 8.43 -13.70
N LEU A 381 -7.99 7.52 -12.81
CA LEU A 381 -8.08 7.80 -11.38
C LEU A 381 -6.71 7.80 -10.71
N LEU A 382 -5.79 6.98 -11.21
CA LEU A 382 -4.44 6.86 -10.67
C LEU A 382 -3.60 8.11 -10.97
N LEU A 383 -3.63 8.59 -12.22
CA LEU A 383 -2.90 9.78 -12.69
C LEU A 383 -3.70 11.07 -12.60
N LYS A 384 -5.01 11.01 -12.31
CA LYS A 384 -5.95 12.15 -12.36
C LYS A 384 -6.04 12.79 -13.75
N GLU A 385 -5.86 11.99 -14.81
CA GLU A 385 -5.84 12.42 -16.19
C GLU A 385 -7.06 11.87 -16.93
N PHE A 386 -7.97 12.76 -17.37
CA PHE A 386 -9.24 12.44 -18.02
C PHE A 386 -9.24 12.96 -19.47
N ASN A 387 -8.36 12.40 -20.30
CA ASN A 387 -8.20 12.82 -21.71
C ASN A 387 -9.10 12.04 -22.69
N ALA A 388 -9.84 11.05 -22.23
CA ALA A 388 -10.77 10.28 -23.04
C ALA A 388 -12.08 11.05 -23.28
N SER A 389 -12.88 10.60 -24.26
CA SER A 389 -14.24 11.15 -24.45
C SER A 389 -15.08 10.98 -23.18
N TYR A 390 -16.07 11.84 -22.97
CA TYR A 390 -16.96 11.78 -21.79
C TYR A 390 -17.55 10.39 -21.57
N SER A 391 -17.99 9.70 -22.63
CA SER A 391 -18.56 8.37 -22.57
C SER A 391 -17.55 7.31 -22.13
N ALA A 392 -16.31 7.38 -22.65
CA ALA A 392 -15.24 6.46 -22.27
C ALA A 392 -14.81 6.67 -20.81
N SER A 393 -14.59 7.92 -20.39
CA SER A 393 -14.25 8.25 -19.00
C SER A 393 -15.36 7.82 -18.03
N ARG A 394 -16.63 7.98 -18.42
CA ARG A 394 -17.77 7.52 -17.62
C ARG A 394 -17.80 6.00 -17.50
N ALA A 395 -17.51 5.26 -18.56
CA ALA A 395 -17.46 3.79 -18.52
C ALA A 395 -16.35 3.29 -17.56
N SER A 396 -15.13 3.85 -17.66
CA SER A 396 -14.04 3.55 -16.73
C SER A 396 -14.39 3.85 -15.26
N LEU A 397 -15.08 4.96 -15.01
CA LEU A 397 -15.52 5.32 -13.66
C LEU A 397 -16.60 4.37 -13.12
N LEU A 398 -17.52 3.89 -13.98
CA LEU A 398 -18.55 2.93 -13.57
C LEU A 398 -17.96 1.57 -13.23
N GLU A 399 -16.96 1.10 -13.97
CA GLU A 399 -16.25 -0.12 -13.66
C GLU A 399 -15.50 0.00 -12.33
N ALA A 400 -14.73 1.08 -12.14
CA ALA A 400 -14.06 1.36 -10.87
C ALA A 400 -15.03 1.42 -9.68
N TRP A 401 -16.28 1.84 -9.93
CA TRP A 401 -17.30 1.98 -8.91
C TRP A 401 -17.72 0.62 -8.31
N GLU A 402 -17.67 -0.46 -9.08
CA GLU A 402 -17.96 -1.80 -8.56
C GLU A 402 -16.91 -2.25 -7.53
N GLY A 403 -15.62 -2.09 -7.84
CA GLY A 403 -14.54 -2.35 -6.89
C GLY A 403 -14.60 -1.46 -5.63
N ILE A 404 -14.97 -0.17 -5.80
CA ILE A 404 -15.15 0.76 -4.69
C ILE A 404 -16.31 0.32 -3.78
N LYS A 405 -17.45 -0.11 -4.34
CA LYS A 405 -18.59 -0.63 -3.58
C LYS A 405 -18.22 -1.89 -2.80
N MET A 406 -17.49 -2.81 -3.43
CA MET A 406 -17.04 -4.04 -2.79
C MET A 406 -16.15 -3.74 -1.59
N ARG A 407 -15.13 -2.90 -1.75
CA ARG A 407 -14.24 -2.50 -0.64
C ARG A 407 -14.98 -1.71 0.45
N ARG A 408 -15.97 -0.88 0.06
CA ARG A 408 -16.84 -0.20 1.03
C ARG A 408 -17.66 -1.20 1.85
N ALA A 409 -18.31 -2.17 1.19
CA ALA A 409 -19.07 -3.21 1.88
C ALA A 409 -18.18 -4.02 2.83
N TRP A 410 -16.96 -4.26 2.43
CA TRP A 410 -15.95 -4.95 3.23
C TRP A 410 -15.59 -4.16 4.50
N LEU A 411 -15.26 -2.88 4.35
CA LEU A 411 -14.99 -1.99 5.49
C LEU A 411 -16.19 -1.86 6.42
N VAL A 412 -17.39 -1.81 5.86
CA VAL A 412 -18.64 -1.80 6.64
C VAL A 412 -18.75 -3.07 7.47
N GLY A 413 -18.57 -4.25 6.84
CA GLY A 413 -18.70 -5.54 7.51
C GLY A 413 -17.64 -5.80 8.57
N SER A 414 -16.37 -5.39 8.32
CA SER A 414 -15.27 -5.65 9.22
C SER A 414 -15.05 -4.59 10.30
N PHE A 415 -15.56 -3.36 10.12
CA PHE A 415 -15.34 -2.27 11.06
C PHE A 415 -16.63 -1.54 11.48
N CYS A 416 -17.35 -0.92 10.54
CA CYS A 416 -18.43 -0.01 10.90
C CYS A 416 -19.59 -0.73 11.60
N GLN A 417 -20.02 -1.86 11.05
CA GLN A 417 -21.15 -2.65 11.58
C GLN A 417 -20.83 -3.28 12.94
N PRO A 418 -19.69 -3.95 13.16
CA PRO A 418 -19.31 -4.45 14.48
C PRO A 418 -19.20 -3.35 15.53
N VAL A 419 -18.66 -2.19 15.19
CA VAL A 419 -18.59 -1.04 16.12
C VAL A 419 -19.99 -0.57 16.51
N TYR A 420 -20.90 -0.48 15.55
CA TYR A 420 -22.29 -0.11 15.82
C TYR A 420 -22.98 -1.13 16.77
N GLU A 421 -22.76 -2.41 16.58
CA GLU A 421 -23.33 -3.47 17.41
C GLU A 421 -22.80 -3.42 18.85
N ILE A 422 -21.49 -3.13 19.04
CA ILE A 422 -20.88 -2.92 20.35
C ILE A 422 -21.47 -1.68 21.01
N TRP A 423 -21.52 -0.56 20.26
CA TRP A 423 -22.08 0.69 20.74
C TRP A 423 -23.56 0.55 21.11
N LEU A 424 -24.37 -0.09 20.26
CA LEU A 424 -25.80 -0.30 20.52
C LEU A 424 -26.02 -1.17 21.76
N SER A 425 -25.19 -2.21 21.94
CA SER A 425 -25.24 -3.04 23.15
C SER A 425 -24.99 -2.21 24.42
N GLU A 426 -24.03 -1.30 24.39
CA GLU A 426 -23.79 -0.36 25.49
C GLU A 426 -24.96 0.63 25.67
N ALA A 427 -25.50 1.18 24.57
CA ALA A 427 -26.61 2.14 24.60
C ALA A 427 -27.89 1.53 25.23
N VAL A 428 -28.16 0.28 24.87
CA VAL A 428 -29.29 -0.48 25.44
C VAL A 428 -29.04 -0.83 26.91
N ALA A 429 -27.86 -1.32 27.26
CA ALA A 429 -27.49 -1.63 28.65
C ALA A 429 -27.57 -0.42 29.57
N ARG A 430 -27.28 0.77 29.06
CA ARG A 430 -27.40 2.05 29.78
C ARG A 430 -28.82 2.64 29.78
N GLY A 431 -29.77 2.02 29.12
CA GLY A 431 -31.15 2.49 28.98
C GLY A 431 -31.31 3.77 28.13
N ARG A 432 -30.30 4.16 27.35
CA ARG A 432 -30.38 5.34 26.47
C ARG A 432 -31.15 5.03 25.17
N VAL A 433 -31.06 3.79 24.69
CA VAL A 433 -31.83 3.28 23.57
C VAL A 433 -32.68 2.11 24.09
N ILE A 434 -33.97 2.18 23.86
CA ILE A 434 -34.91 1.15 24.31
C ILE A 434 -35.07 0.10 23.21
N ALA A 435 -34.61 -1.13 23.48
CA ALA A 435 -34.70 -2.27 22.54
C ALA A 435 -35.12 -3.53 23.32
N PRO A 436 -36.42 -3.75 23.50
CA PRO A 436 -36.92 -4.92 24.24
C PRO A 436 -36.48 -6.24 23.62
N GLY A 437 -36.06 -7.22 24.44
CA GLY A 437 -35.56 -8.52 23.99
C GLY A 437 -34.17 -8.54 23.37
N PHE A 438 -33.43 -7.40 23.39
CA PHE A 438 -32.13 -7.27 22.74
C PHE A 438 -31.05 -8.24 23.28
N PHE A 439 -31.10 -8.56 24.57
CA PHE A 439 -30.13 -9.47 25.20
C PHE A 439 -30.68 -10.89 25.36
N ASP A 440 -31.98 -11.10 25.11
CA ASP A 440 -32.63 -12.36 25.39
C ASP A 440 -32.71 -13.28 24.14
N ASP A 441 -32.85 -12.68 22.95
CA ASP A 441 -33.03 -13.41 21.69
C ASP A 441 -32.05 -12.89 20.61
N PRO A 442 -31.19 -13.77 20.07
CA PRO A 442 -30.23 -13.39 18.99
C PRO A 442 -30.92 -12.86 17.72
N LEU A 443 -32.12 -13.36 17.37
CA LEU A 443 -32.91 -12.91 16.21
C LEU A 443 -33.41 -11.47 16.43
N VAL A 444 -33.95 -11.21 17.62
CA VAL A 444 -34.40 -9.87 18.02
C VAL A 444 -33.22 -8.90 18.06
N ARG A 445 -32.11 -9.32 18.61
CA ARG A 445 -30.85 -8.53 18.59
C ARG A 445 -30.43 -8.18 17.17
N ALA A 446 -30.37 -9.16 16.26
CA ALA A 446 -30.03 -8.95 14.86
C ALA A 446 -31.00 -7.97 14.17
N ALA A 447 -32.30 -8.07 14.48
CA ALA A 447 -33.31 -7.17 13.95
C ALA A 447 -33.16 -5.71 14.41
N TRP A 448 -32.70 -5.47 15.66
CA TRP A 448 -32.35 -4.12 16.16
C TRP A 448 -31.04 -3.60 15.58
N CYS A 449 -30.07 -4.47 15.32
CA CYS A 449 -28.74 -4.11 14.82
C CYS A 449 -28.70 -3.80 13.31
N GLY A 450 -29.81 -3.95 12.58
CA GLY A 450 -29.89 -3.67 11.17
C GLY A 450 -29.48 -2.24 10.85
N ALA A 451 -28.53 -2.07 9.90
CA ALA A 451 -28.05 -0.76 9.50
C ALA A 451 -27.61 -0.71 8.03
N ARG A 452 -27.63 0.48 7.45
CA ARG A 452 -26.99 0.83 6.17
C ARG A 452 -26.00 1.94 6.41
N TRP A 453 -24.91 1.91 5.68
CA TRP A 453 -23.84 2.90 5.79
C TRP A 453 -23.76 3.69 4.49
N ILE A 454 -23.96 5.00 4.58
CA ILE A 454 -24.04 5.91 3.45
C ILE A 454 -22.81 6.82 3.45
N GLY A 455 -22.10 6.87 2.30
CA GLY A 455 -20.92 7.73 2.12
C GLY A 455 -20.87 8.34 0.71
#